data_ba46b6373995a7bb57698c427488c469
#
_entry.id   ba46b6373995a7bb57698c427488c469
#
_cell.length_a   1.000
_cell.length_b   1.000
_cell.length_c   1.000
_cell.angle_alpha   90.00
_cell.angle_beta   90.00
_cell.angle_gamma   90.00
#
_symmetry.space_group_name_H-M   'P 1'
#
loop_
_entity.id
_entity.type
_entity.pdbx_description
1 polymer ?
#
loop_
_entity_poly.entity_id
_entity_poly.type
_entity_poly.pdbx_seq_one_letter_code
_entity_poly.pdbx_strand_id
1 'polypeptide(L)'
;QIMIMRANTDIHEFRFRGVKFLLFAIIIQIVIIIIFAYGGNGLFFTLHEPEKCCIITSSQKSLDEIACAMQRYKKQYKIVCVLDYRCPNIQEEVRHVDTIFIYDVPAEKRTSIMRMCYKYKVNVYFNPEVEDIMEVNAKHYVLDDVYLFNKNIKSLTMEQRIAKRLLDICLSLILG
;
A
#
# COMPACT_ATOMS: atom_id res chain seq x y z
N GLN A 1 43.50 40.59 29.49
CA GLN A 1 42.33 40.92 28.64
C GLN A 1 42.38 40.31 27.24
N ILE A 2 43.56 40.31 26.57
CA ILE A 2 43.74 39.76 25.22
C ILE A 2 43.55 38.24 25.17
N MET A 3 43.91 37.50 26.21
CA MET A 3 43.81 36.03 26.30
C MET A 3 42.35 35.58 26.41
N ILE A 4 41.50 36.30 27.12
CA ILE A 4 40.06 36.00 27.29
C ILE A 4 39.30 36.26 25.99
N MET A 5 39.67 37.32 25.24
CA MET A 5 39.07 37.61 23.94
C MET A 5 39.38 36.54 22.90
N ARG A 6 40.61 35.98 22.90
CA ARG A 6 41.01 34.95 21.96
C ARG A 6 40.31 33.60 22.23
N ALA A 7 40.15 33.24 23.49
CA ALA A 7 39.41 32.04 23.87
C ALA A 7 37.90 32.14 23.50
N ASN A 8 37.32 33.32 23.58
CA ASN A 8 35.91 33.51 23.23
C ASN A 8 35.64 33.45 21.71
N THR A 9 36.59 33.94 20.90
CA THR A 9 36.53 33.81 19.44
C THR A 9 36.68 32.39 18.98
N ASP A 10 37.57 31.61 19.58
CA ASP A 10 37.79 30.19 19.26
C ASP A 10 36.55 29.33 19.60
N ILE A 11 35.85 29.62 20.69
CA ILE A 11 34.60 28.93 21.07
C ILE A 11 33.47 29.26 20.08
N HIS A 12 33.35 30.49 19.64
CA HIS A 12 32.36 30.88 18.65
C HIS A 12 32.64 30.24 17.28
N GLU A 13 33.86 30.24 16.81
CA GLU A 13 34.24 29.59 15.54
C GLU A 13 34.01 28.07 15.58
N PHE A 14 34.36 27.41 16.70
CA PHE A 14 34.13 25.99 16.90
C PHE A 14 32.64 25.65 16.90
N ARG A 15 31.83 26.49 17.53
CA ARG A 15 30.38 26.32 17.58
C ARG A 15 29.73 26.52 16.20
N PHE A 16 30.15 27.51 15.43
CA PHE A 16 29.66 27.73 14.06
C PHE A 16 30.11 26.63 13.10
N ARG A 17 31.32 26.10 13.27
CA ARG A 17 31.83 25.00 12.48
C ARG A 17 31.01 23.72 12.74
N GLY A 18 30.69 23.40 14.00
CA GLY A 18 29.82 22.30 14.38
C GLY A 18 28.42 22.38 13.79
N VAL A 19 27.79 23.55 13.80
CA VAL A 19 26.47 23.77 13.20
C VAL A 19 26.49 23.59 11.69
N LYS A 20 27.52 24.02 10.98
CA LYS A 20 27.67 23.78 9.54
C LYS A 20 27.76 22.29 9.19
N PHE A 21 28.55 21.54 9.96
CA PHE A 21 28.64 20.08 9.78
C PHE A 21 27.30 19.38 10.03
N LEU A 22 26.57 19.82 11.05
CA LEU A 22 25.24 19.28 11.38
C LEU A 22 24.24 19.55 10.23
N LEU A 23 24.21 20.79 9.71
CA LEU A 23 23.37 21.14 8.56
C LEU A 23 23.72 20.31 7.33
N PHE A 24 25.04 20.16 7.06
CA PHE A 24 25.50 19.35 5.94
C PHE A 24 25.09 17.88 6.09
N ALA A 25 25.21 17.31 7.28
CA ALA A 25 24.74 15.95 7.58
C ALA A 25 23.24 15.79 7.36
N ILE A 26 22.42 16.76 7.80
CA ILE A 26 20.97 16.75 7.59
C ILE A 26 20.65 16.80 6.09
N ILE A 27 21.32 17.65 5.31
CA ILE A 27 21.12 17.74 3.86
C ILE A 27 21.43 16.40 3.20
N ILE A 28 22.57 15.78 3.54
CA ILE A 28 22.94 14.45 3.02
C ILE A 28 21.89 13.42 3.38
N GLN A 29 21.42 13.41 4.63
CA GLN A 29 20.40 12.48 5.08
C GLN A 29 19.08 12.64 4.30
N ILE A 30 18.63 13.88 4.05
CA ILE A 30 17.45 14.15 3.24
C ILE A 30 17.64 13.64 1.80
N VAL A 31 18.79 13.88 1.19
CA VAL A 31 19.11 13.40 -0.16
C VAL A 31 19.07 11.87 -0.22
N ILE A 32 19.66 11.20 0.76
CA ILE A 32 19.63 9.73 0.85
C ILE A 32 18.20 9.23 0.97
N ILE A 33 17.38 9.82 1.85
CA ILE A 33 15.96 9.45 2.03
C ILE A 33 15.20 9.61 0.70
N ILE A 34 15.40 10.72 0.00
CA ILE A 34 14.76 10.97 -1.30
C ILE A 34 15.17 9.91 -2.32
N ILE A 35 16.46 9.61 -2.44
CA ILE A 35 16.97 8.58 -3.37
C ILE A 35 16.37 7.21 -3.02
N PHE A 36 16.34 6.82 -1.76
CA PHE A 36 15.74 5.55 -1.33
C PHE A 36 14.23 5.51 -1.54
N ALA A 37 13.52 6.59 -1.27
CA ALA A 37 12.07 6.65 -1.44
C ALA A 37 11.67 6.56 -2.92
N TYR A 38 12.29 7.35 -3.78
CA TYR A 38 11.96 7.35 -5.21
C TYR A 38 12.57 6.15 -5.95
N GLY A 39 13.82 5.82 -5.64
CA GLY A 39 14.52 4.69 -6.25
C GLY A 39 13.92 3.35 -5.83
N GLY A 40 13.64 3.17 -4.54
CA GLY A 40 12.99 1.97 -4.01
C GLY A 40 11.59 1.76 -4.57
N ASN A 41 10.81 2.83 -4.65
CA ASN A 41 9.47 2.78 -5.24
C ASN A 41 9.53 2.45 -6.74
N GLY A 42 10.44 3.08 -7.49
CA GLY A 42 10.65 2.79 -8.90
C GLY A 42 11.10 1.34 -9.14
N LEU A 43 12.07 0.87 -8.35
CA LEU A 43 12.57 -0.49 -8.43
C LEU A 43 11.50 -1.54 -8.08
N PHE A 44 10.71 -1.28 -7.05
CA PHE A 44 9.61 -2.16 -6.65
C PHE A 44 8.62 -2.39 -7.79
N PHE A 45 8.13 -1.31 -8.42
CA PHE A 45 7.18 -1.42 -9.54
C PHE A 45 7.79 -1.90 -10.85
N THR A 46 9.11 -1.94 -10.96
CA THR A 46 9.80 -2.54 -12.12
C THR A 46 9.99 -4.04 -11.94
N LEU A 47 10.21 -4.48 -10.70
CA LEU A 47 10.42 -5.90 -10.37
C LEU A 47 9.11 -6.67 -10.15
N HIS A 48 8.03 -5.99 -9.77
CA HIS A 48 6.74 -6.62 -9.51
C HIS A 48 5.75 -6.30 -10.63
N GLU A 49 5.22 -7.34 -11.24
CA GLU A 49 4.10 -7.18 -12.18
C GLU A 49 2.85 -6.68 -11.44
N PRO A 50 2.04 -5.81 -12.08
CA PRO A 50 0.81 -5.34 -11.49
C PRO A 50 -0.15 -6.50 -11.23
N GLU A 51 -0.82 -6.50 -10.07
CA GLU A 51 -1.80 -7.52 -9.72
C GLU A 51 -2.94 -7.53 -10.74
N LYS A 52 -3.28 -8.72 -11.23
CA LYS A 52 -4.43 -8.93 -12.11
C LYS A 52 -5.71 -8.74 -11.33
N CYS A 53 -6.53 -7.81 -11.72
CA CYS A 53 -7.77 -7.54 -11.03
C CYS A 53 -9.01 -7.67 -11.92
N CYS A 54 -10.11 -8.07 -11.29
CA CYS A 54 -11.44 -8.11 -11.88
C CYS A 54 -12.35 -7.15 -11.13
N ILE A 55 -13.17 -6.42 -11.87
CA ILE A 55 -14.20 -5.55 -11.31
C ILE A 55 -15.54 -6.23 -11.45
N ILE A 56 -16.29 -6.34 -10.36
CA ILE A 56 -17.66 -6.86 -10.34
C ILE A 56 -18.60 -5.74 -9.89
N THR A 57 -19.55 -5.41 -10.75
CA THR A 57 -20.47 -4.27 -10.51
C THR A 57 -21.88 -4.56 -11.03
N SER A 58 -22.83 -3.72 -10.63
CA SER A 58 -24.24 -3.82 -11.07
C SER A 58 -24.55 -2.92 -12.26
N SER A 59 -23.82 -1.82 -12.44
CA SER A 59 -24.15 -0.80 -13.44
C SER A 59 -22.92 -0.21 -14.12
N GLN A 60 -23.12 0.32 -15.31
CA GLN A 60 -22.07 1.01 -16.07
C GLN A 60 -21.56 2.26 -15.34
N LYS A 61 -22.46 3.00 -14.68
CA LYS A 61 -22.07 4.19 -13.92
C LYS A 61 -21.11 3.86 -12.80
N SER A 62 -21.41 2.81 -12.03
CA SER A 62 -20.56 2.33 -10.95
C SER A 62 -19.21 1.82 -11.46
N LEU A 63 -19.19 1.24 -12.68
CA LEU A 63 -17.96 0.85 -13.34
C LEU A 63 -17.08 2.07 -13.67
N ASP A 64 -17.67 3.12 -14.24
CA ASP A 64 -16.95 4.32 -14.63
C ASP A 64 -16.34 5.03 -13.39
N GLU A 65 -17.05 5.07 -12.28
CA GLU A 65 -16.57 5.62 -11.02
C GLU A 65 -15.32 4.87 -10.50
N ILE A 66 -15.41 3.55 -10.38
CA ILE A 66 -14.28 2.75 -9.86
C ILE A 66 -13.12 2.69 -10.85
N ALA A 67 -13.39 2.62 -12.15
CA ALA A 67 -12.36 2.63 -13.18
C ALA A 67 -11.58 3.96 -13.20
N CYS A 68 -12.27 5.08 -12.99
CA CYS A 68 -11.65 6.39 -12.86
C CYS A 68 -10.73 6.45 -11.63
N ALA A 69 -11.21 5.99 -10.48
CA ALA A 69 -10.41 5.91 -9.26
C ALA A 69 -9.16 5.02 -9.43
N MET A 70 -9.30 3.89 -10.12
CA MET A 70 -8.19 2.95 -10.37
C MET A 70 -7.15 3.48 -11.36
N GLN A 71 -7.46 4.51 -12.16
CA GLN A 71 -6.48 5.09 -13.09
C GLN A 71 -5.20 5.57 -12.42
N ARG A 72 -5.27 6.05 -11.18
CA ARG A 72 -4.11 6.47 -10.40
C ARG A 72 -3.23 5.30 -9.95
N TYR A 73 -3.77 4.10 -9.91
CA TYR A 73 -3.13 2.88 -9.40
C TYR A 73 -2.73 1.88 -10.49
N LYS A 74 -2.60 2.32 -11.74
CA LYS A 74 -2.24 1.47 -12.90
C LYS A 74 -0.95 0.69 -12.74
N LYS A 75 -0.03 1.19 -11.90
CA LYS A 75 1.23 0.49 -11.60
C LYS A 75 1.03 -0.67 -10.61
N GLN A 76 -0.04 -0.66 -9.84
CA GLN A 76 -0.35 -1.69 -8.84
C GLN A 76 -1.36 -2.70 -9.35
N TYR A 77 -2.35 -2.24 -10.13
CA TYR A 77 -3.48 -3.07 -10.57
C TYR A 77 -3.64 -3.01 -12.08
N LYS A 78 -3.77 -4.19 -12.68
CA LYS A 78 -4.10 -4.35 -14.09
C LYS A 78 -5.50 -4.96 -14.21
N ILE A 79 -6.46 -4.17 -14.71
CA ILE A 79 -7.83 -4.65 -14.95
C ILE A 79 -7.78 -5.66 -16.09
N VAL A 80 -8.12 -6.91 -15.81
CA VAL A 80 -8.15 -8.02 -16.77
C VAL A 80 -9.58 -8.31 -17.20
N CYS A 81 -10.54 -8.22 -16.27
CA CYS A 81 -11.94 -8.48 -16.57
C CYS A 81 -12.86 -7.52 -15.82
N VAL A 82 -14.03 -7.34 -16.38
CA VAL A 82 -15.16 -6.60 -15.80
C VAL A 82 -16.39 -7.47 -15.96
N LEU A 83 -17.08 -7.73 -14.87
CA LEU A 83 -18.22 -8.64 -14.82
C LEU A 83 -19.42 -7.98 -14.17
N ASP A 84 -20.60 -8.29 -14.67
CA ASP A 84 -21.84 -8.06 -13.94
C ASP A 84 -21.98 -9.12 -12.84
N TYR A 85 -22.43 -8.74 -11.65
CA TYR A 85 -22.64 -9.67 -10.53
C TYR A 85 -23.64 -10.81 -10.84
N ARG A 86 -24.44 -10.68 -11.91
CA ARG A 86 -25.38 -11.69 -12.39
C ARG A 86 -24.74 -12.73 -13.31
N CYS A 87 -23.49 -12.53 -13.70
CA CYS A 87 -22.80 -13.40 -14.63
C CYS A 87 -22.61 -14.80 -14.04
N PRO A 88 -22.97 -15.87 -14.73
CA PRO A 88 -22.81 -17.24 -14.22
C PRO A 88 -21.35 -17.70 -14.10
N ASN A 89 -20.44 -17.09 -14.87
CA ASN A 89 -19.04 -17.52 -14.98
C ASN A 89 -18.11 -16.82 -13.97
N ILE A 90 -18.65 -16.09 -12.99
CA ILE A 90 -17.84 -15.39 -11.98
C ILE A 90 -16.83 -16.35 -11.31
N GLN A 91 -17.23 -17.59 -11.06
CA GLN A 91 -16.38 -18.57 -10.37
C GLN A 91 -15.13 -18.94 -11.17
N GLU A 92 -15.21 -18.98 -12.48
CA GLU A 92 -14.06 -19.29 -13.35
C GLU A 92 -13.09 -18.10 -13.39
N GLU A 93 -13.62 -16.89 -13.56
CA GLU A 93 -12.81 -15.69 -13.62
C GLU A 93 -12.10 -15.37 -12.30
N VAL A 94 -12.75 -15.62 -11.16
CA VAL A 94 -12.16 -15.46 -9.83
C VAL A 94 -10.87 -16.26 -9.64
N ARG A 95 -10.72 -17.39 -10.32
CA ARG A 95 -9.52 -18.24 -10.21
C ARG A 95 -8.29 -17.67 -10.92
N HIS A 96 -8.50 -16.81 -11.89
CA HIS A 96 -7.44 -16.30 -12.77
C HIS A 96 -6.95 -14.91 -12.40
N VAL A 97 -7.51 -14.33 -11.34
CA VAL A 97 -7.16 -12.99 -10.87
C VAL A 97 -6.60 -13.01 -9.44
N ASP A 98 -5.78 -12.03 -9.13
CA ASP A 98 -5.19 -11.87 -7.80
C ASP A 98 -6.08 -11.07 -6.87
N THR A 99 -6.83 -10.12 -7.43
CA THR A 99 -7.61 -9.14 -6.68
C THR A 99 -8.95 -8.91 -7.35
N ILE A 100 -10.01 -8.77 -6.55
CA ILE A 100 -11.36 -8.46 -7.02
C ILE A 100 -11.87 -7.21 -6.33
N PHE A 101 -12.42 -6.31 -7.14
CA PHE A 101 -13.12 -5.12 -6.69
C PHE A 101 -14.62 -5.33 -6.87
N ILE A 102 -15.36 -5.37 -5.76
CA ILE A 102 -16.82 -5.50 -5.73
C ILE A 102 -17.39 -4.12 -5.42
N TYR A 103 -18.10 -3.54 -6.37
CA TYR A 103 -18.65 -2.19 -6.22
C TYR A 103 -20.12 -2.16 -6.63
N ASP A 104 -20.97 -1.60 -5.77
CA ASP A 104 -22.41 -1.47 -5.99
C ASP A 104 -23.10 -2.83 -6.30
N VAL A 105 -22.80 -3.84 -5.50
CA VAL A 105 -23.37 -5.19 -5.61
C VAL A 105 -24.23 -5.46 -4.38
N PRO A 106 -25.48 -5.97 -4.53
CA PRO A 106 -26.35 -6.28 -3.40
C PRO A 106 -25.70 -7.21 -2.37
N ALA A 107 -25.95 -6.98 -1.07
CA ALA A 107 -25.29 -7.65 0.06
C ALA A 107 -25.31 -9.18 -0.04
N GLU A 108 -26.45 -9.78 -0.42
CA GLU A 108 -26.57 -11.24 -0.57
C GLU A 108 -25.62 -11.82 -1.60
N LYS A 109 -25.53 -11.17 -2.77
CA LYS A 109 -24.62 -11.59 -3.86
C LYS A 109 -23.18 -11.31 -3.53
N ARG A 110 -22.90 -10.15 -2.92
CA ARG A 110 -21.59 -9.78 -2.42
C ARG A 110 -21.04 -10.85 -1.47
N THR A 111 -21.83 -11.28 -0.47
CA THR A 111 -21.43 -12.33 0.48
C THR A 111 -21.08 -13.64 -0.24
N SER A 112 -21.85 -14.02 -1.24
CA SER A 112 -21.58 -15.23 -2.04
C SER A 112 -20.25 -15.12 -2.78
N ILE A 113 -19.99 -13.99 -3.45
CA ILE A 113 -18.73 -13.70 -4.17
C ILE A 113 -17.56 -13.69 -3.20
N MET A 114 -17.70 -13.04 -2.04
CA MET A 114 -16.66 -13.01 -1.00
C MET A 114 -16.29 -14.41 -0.50
N ARG A 115 -17.29 -15.31 -0.31
CA ARG A 115 -17.03 -16.71 0.06
C ARG A 115 -16.21 -17.45 -1.01
N MET A 116 -16.49 -17.20 -2.29
CA MET A 116 -15.71 -17.76 -3.39
C MET A 116 -14.27 -17.22 -3.38
N CYS A 117 -14.10 -15.92 -3.22
CA CYS A 117 -12.78 -15.29 -3.13
C CYS A 117 -11.97 -15.86 -1.94
N TYR A 118 -12.62 -16.07 -0.80
CA TYR A 118 -12.00 -16.71 0.36
C TYR A 118 -11.50 -18.12 0.05
N LYS A 119 -12.33 -18.92 -0.63
CA LYS A 119 -11.98 -20.31 -1.03
C LYS A 119 -10.76 -20.33 -1.95
N TYR A 120 -10.68 -19.39 -2.88
CA TYR A 120 -9.59 -19.30 -3.87
C TYR A 120 -8.42 -18.41 -3.43
N LYS A 121 -8.45 -17.87 -2.21
CA LYS A 121 -7.41 -16.99 -1.65
C LYS A 121 -7.15 -15.74 -2.49
N VAL A 122 -8.18 -15.17 -3.09
CA VAL A 122 -8.15 -13.94 -3.86
C VAL A 122 -8.40 -12.75 -2.93
N ASN A 123 -7.66 -11.66 -3.13
CA ASN A 123 -7.88 -10.42 -2.37
C ASN A 123 -9.18 -9.77 -2.80
N VAL A 124 -9.94 -9.22 -1.83
CA VAL A 124 -11.23 -8.60 -2.10
C VAL A 124 -11.26 -7.19 -1.56
N TYR A 125 -11.65 -6.25 -2.39
CA TYR A 125 -12.01 -4.89 -2.03
C TYR A 125 -13.50 -4.72 -2.32
N PHE A 126 -14.24 -4.17 -1.40
CA PHE A 126 -15.67 -3.95 -1.60
C PHE A 126 -16.15 -2.64 -0.99
N ASN A 127 -17.18 -2.06 -1.59
CA ASN A 127 -17.86 -0.90 -1.07
C ASN A 127 -18.73 -1.32 0.13
N PRO A 128 -18.50 -0.76 1.34
CA PRO A 128 -19.29 -1.12 2.51
C PRO A 128 -20.71 -0.56 2.43
N GLU A 129 -21.67 -1.34 2.85
CA GLU A 129 -22.99 -0.87 3.26
C GLU A 129 -22.98 -0.57 4.77
N VAL A 130 -24.03 0.08 5.26
CA VAL A 130 -24.13 0.49 6.68
C VAL A 130 -23.97 -0.70 7.63
N GLU A 131 -24.44 -1.86 7.23
CA GLU A 131 -24.34 -3.11 7.98
C GLU A 131 -22.91 -3.62 8.11
N ASP A 132 -22.08 -3.41 7.07
CA ASP A 132 -20.68 -3.83 7.06
C ASP A 132 -19.78 -2.97 7.96
N ILE A 133 -20.20 -1.73 8.25
CA ILE A 133 -19.47 -0.81 9.13
C ILE A 133 -19.38 -1.36 10.56
N MET A 134 -20.33 -2.22 10.93
CA MET A 134 -20.35 -2.90 12.23
C MET A 134 -19.39 -4.12 12.31
N GLU A 135 -18.80 -4.58 11.22
CA GLU A 135 -17.81 -5.66 11.27
C GLU A 135 -16.43 -5.15 11.69
N VAL A 136 -16.16 -5.29 12.97
CA VAL A 136 -15.09 -4.67 13.79
C VAL A 136 -13.65 -4.92 13.35
N ASN A 137 -13.37 -5.73 12.32
CA ASN A 137 -11.99 -6.14 11.95
C ASN A 137 -11.61 -5.94 10.47
N ALA A 138 -12.35 -5.14 9.72
CA ALA A 138 -11.98 -4.83 8.35
C ALA A 138 -11.07 -3.60 8.31
N LYS A 139 -9.96 -3.67 7.55
CA LYS A 139 -9.10 -2.51 7.32
C LYS A 139 -9.80 -1.56 6.36
N HIS A 140 -9.91 -0.31 6.78
CA HIS A 140 -10.42 0.75 5.92
C HIS A 140 -9.39 1.09 4.85
N TYR A 141 -9.84 1.15 3.62
CA TYR A 141 -9.03 1.57 2.48
C TYR A 141 -9.75 2.68 1.74
N VAL A 142 -9.08 3.79 1.53
CA VAL A 142 -9.61 4.88 0.73
C VAL A 142 -8.84 4.90 -0.58
N LEU A 143 -9.55 4.61 -1.67
CA LEU A 143 -9.00 4.67 -3.00
C LEU A 143 -9.58 5.92 -3.66
N ASP A 144 -8.81 7.02 -3.63
CA ASP A 144 -9.28 8.34 -3.99
C ASP A 144 -10.47 8.78 -3.10
N ASP A 145 -11.63 9.08 -3.66
CA ASP A 145 -12.86 9.41 -2.92
C ASP A 145 -13.77 8.20 -2.66
N VAL A 146 -13.29 6.98 -2.95
CA VAL A 146 -14.05 5.74 -2.80
C VAL A 146 -13.62 5.01 -1.53
N TYR A 147 -14.58 4.81 -0.62
CA TYR A 147 -14.36 4.04 0.62
C TYR A 147 -14.46 2.55 0.33
N LEU A 148 -13.41 1.82 0.62
CA LEU A 148 -13.32 0.37 0.43
C LEU A 148 -12.87 -0.30 1.74
N PHE A 149 -13.41 -1.49 2.03
CA PHE A 149 -12.85 -2.37 3.04
C PHE A 149 -11.97 -3.42 2.37
N ASN A 150 -10.77 -3.57 2.90
CA ASN A 150 -9.86 -4.62 2.46
C ASN A 150 -9.89 -5.77 3.45
N LYS A 151 -10.24 -6.95 2.98
CA LYS A 151 -10.03 -8.20 3.71
C LYS A 151 -8.92 -8.99 2.99
N ASN A 152 -7.70 -8.82 3.48
CA ASN A 152 -6.55 -9.53 2.92
C ASN A 152 -6.60 -11.00 3.37
N ILE A 153 -6.82 -11.90 2.43
CA ILE A 153 -6.93 -13.34 2.65
C ILE A 153 -5.59 -14.04 2.38
N LYS A 154 -4.68 -13.40 1.66
CA LYS A 154 -3.36 -13.95 1.38
C LYS A 154 -2.49 -13.87 2.64
N SER A 155 -1.97 -15.01 3.07
CA SER A 155 -0.87 -15.03 4.04
C SER A 155 0.39 -14.42 3.42
N LEU A 156 1.25 -13.85 4.25
CA LEU A 156 2.56 -13.36 3.81
C LEU A 156 3.25 -14.40 2.92
N THR A 157 3.76 -13.95 1.78
CA THR A 157 4.58 -14.80 0.91
C THR A 157 5.83 -15.27 1.65
N MET A 158 6.43 -16.38 1.19
CA MET A 158 7.67 -16.89 1.80
C MET A 158 8.77 -15.82 1.84
N GLU A 159 8.90 -15.05 0.78
CA GLU A 159 9.87 -13.94 0.68
C GLU A 159 9.63 -12.87 1.76
N GLN A 160 8.36 -12.46 1.96
CA GLN A 160 8.00 -11.50 3.00
C GLN A 160 8.25 -12.03 4.42
N ARG A 161 8.06 -13.34 4.65
CA ARG A 161 8.39 -13.97 5.93
C ARG A 161 9.89 -14.00 6.19
N ILE A 162 10.68 -14.30 5.16
CA ILE A 162 12.14 -14.31 5.24
C ILE A 162 12.65 -12.89 5.49
N ALA A 163 12.18 -11.91 4.71
CA ALA A 163 12.56 -10.51 4.88
C ALA A 163 12.23 -9.99 6.29
N LYS A 164 11.03 -10.30 6.81
CA LYS A 164 10.65 -9.96 8.17
C LYS A 164 11.59 -10.57 9.21
N ARG A 165 11.89 -11.88 9.11
CA ARG A 165 12.80 -12.54 10.05
C ARG A 165 14.22 -11.98 10.02
N LEU A 166 14.73 -11.69 8.81
CA LEU A 166 16.04 -11.05 8.67
C LEU A 166 16.06 -9.68 9.36
N LEU A 167 15.00 -8.90 9.18
CA LEU A 167 14.88 -7.58 9.79
C LEU A 167 14.78 -7.68 11.33
N ASP A 168 14.01 -8.63 11.85
CA ASP A 168 13.89 -8.90 13.27
C ASP A 168 15.25 -9.30 13.90
N ILE A 169 16.03 -10.14 13.19
CA ILE A 169 17.39 -10.56 13.63
C ILE A 169 18.35 -9.37 13.60
N CYS A 170 18.36 -8.58 12.53
CA CYS A 170 19.21 -7.40 12.43
C CYS A 170 18.91 -6.39 13.55
N LEU A 171 17.62 -6.13 13.81
CA LEU A 171 17.22 -5.23 14.88
C LEU A 171 17.59 -5.76 16.26
N SER A 172 17.45 -7.06 16.51
CA SER A 172 17.83 -7.66 17.80
C SER A 172 19.34 -7.61 18.03
N LEU A 173 20.16 -7.71 16.98
CA LEU A 173 21.63 -7.58 17.07
C LEU A 173 22.09 -6.13 17.31
N ILE A 174 21.30 -5.15 16.88
CA ILE A 174 21.64 -3.73 17.05
C ILE A 174 21.18 -3.21 18.42
N LEU A 175 20.07 -3.74 18.93
CA LEU A 175 19.43 -3.28 20.18
C LEU A 175 19.76 -4.14 21.40
N GLY A 176 20.30 -5.33 21.23
CA GLY A 176 20.71 -6.24 22.31
C GLY A 176 22.19 -6.15 22.56
#